data_02b12ff52d3ef51f1f78b2b8ff2b8a8f
#
_entry.id   02b12ff52d3ef51f1f78b2b8ff2b8a8f
#
_cell.length_a   1.000
_cell.length_b   1.000
_cell.length_c   1.000
_cell.angle_alpha   90.00
_cell.angle_beta   90.00
_cell.angle_gamma   90.00
#
_symmetry.space_group_name_H-M   'P 1'
#
loop_
_entity.id
_entity.type
_entity.pdbx_description
1 polymer ?
#
loop_
_entity_poly.entity_id
_entity_poly.type
_entity_poly.pdbx_seq_one_letter_code
_entity_poly.pdbx_strand_id
1 'polypeptide(L)'
;MQAILSFLTEIFSQPAFLMGLIAFVGLVALRSPGNKLLTGTLKPILGYLMLSAGAGVIVANLNPLGGIIEAGFNIRGVIPNNEAIVSVAQKMLGVETMSILLLGFIFNLIIARCTKYKYIFLTGHHSFFLACLFSAVLQAAEFQGWMLILIGGFLLGSWSAISPAIGQRYTRQVTEDGGIAMGHFGSLGYYLSAWIASRTGNPANSFADTEISEKWGFLRDTTVTTGIVMFVIYFVCSAVAGSAYLSTITDQNMLIFSVLTGLQFAVGVAIVYNGVRLILGDLVPAFQGISQKLIPDSIPAVDCAVFFTFSPTAVVVGFISSFVGGLVGMLLLGGLGMALIIPGMVPHFFCGGTSGVFADKLGGKRGCIIASFIGGIFLAFLPAMLLPALGKLGFENSTFADFDFAVWGIIIGNAFTQFGQITIYLICLALLVALLAPFCFRHVQVVGNTLSYEELTAKQKNE
;
A
#
# COMPACT_ATOMS: atom_id res chain seq x y z
N MET A 1 -34.21 -7.43 -3.55
CA MET A 1 -32.95 -8.16 -3.37
C MET A 1 -31.78 -7.44 -4.04
N GLN A 2 -31.86 -7.08 -5.32
CA GLN A 2 -30.82 -6.30 -6.01
C GLN A 2 -30.45 -4.97 -5.34
N ALA A 3 -31.42 -4.17 -4.88
CA ALA A 3 -31.19 -2.91 -4.19
C ALA A 3 -30.42 -3.08 -2.86
N ILE A 4 -30.70 -4.14 -2.12
CA ILE A 4 -29.97 -4.45 -0.87
C ILE A 4 -28.54 -4.90 -1.16
N LEU A 5 -28.36 -5.72 -2.20
CA LEU A 5 -27.03 -6.16 -2.62
C LEU A 5 -26.19 -4.97 -3.13
N SER A 6 -26.78 -4.10 -3.94
CA SER A 6 -26.15 -2.85 -4.39
C SER A 6 -25.75 -1.97 -3.23
N PHE A 7 -26.63 -1.74 -2.25
CA PHE A 7 -26.35 -0.93 -1.07
C PHE A 7 -25.22 -1.52 -0.19
N LEU A 8 -25.23 -2.82 0.05
CA LEU A 8 -24.15 -3.49 0.78
C LEU A 8 -22.83 -3.38 0.04
N THR A 9 -22.83 -3.63 -1.27
CA THR A 9 -21.66 -3.48 -2.13
C THR A 9 -21.10 -2.06 -2.05
N GLU A 10 -21.97 -1.05 -2.08
CA GLU A 10 -21.59 0.35 -2.00
C GLU A 10 -20.94 0.71 -0.64
N ILE A 11 -21.49 0.20 0.47
CA ILE A 11 -20.86 0.36 1.80
C ILE A 11 -19.50 -0.32 1.86
N PHE A 12 -19.38 -1.55 1.39
CA PHE A 12 -18.13 -2.31 1.47
C PHE A 12 -17.06 -1.82 0.47
N SER A 13 -17.47 -1.21 -0.65
CA SER A 13 -16.54 -0.58 -1.59
C SER A 13 -16.00 0.76 -1.12
N GLN A 14 -16.66 1.39 -0.11
CA GLN A 14 -16.23 2.66 0.47
C GLN A 14 -15.45 2.43 1.77
N PRO A 15 -14.11 2.54 1.76
CA PRO A 15 -13.29 2.23 2.94
C PRO A 15 -13.64 3.09 4.16
N ALA A 16 -14.10 4.33 3.94
CA ALA A 16 -14.55 5.20 5.01
C ALA A 16 -15.70 4.57 5.81
N PHE A 17 -16.72 4.07 5.11
CA PHE A 17 -17.87 3.42 5.76
C PHE A 17 -17.48 2.09 6.40
N LEU A 18 -16.59 1.33 5.78
CA LEU A 18 -16.09 0.09 6.35
C LEU A 18 -15.37 0.35 7.68
N MET A 19 -14.49 1.36 7.74
CA MET A 19 -13.80 1.74 8.99
C MET A 19 -14.79 2.21 10.07
N GLY A 20 -15.76 3.02 9.70
CA GLY A 20 -16.83 3.45 10.63
C GLY A 20 -17.68 2.29 11.13
N LEU A 21 -18.06 1.36 10.25
CA LEU A 21 -18.83 0.17 10.64
C LEU A 21 -18.05 -0.71 11.61
N ILE A 22 -16.78 -0.95 11.35
CA ILE A 22 -15.90 -1.73 12.22
C ILE A 22 -15.74 -1.05 13.59
N ALA A 23 -15.52 0.27 13.60
CA ALA A 23 -15.45 1.03 14.83
C ALA A 23 -16.77 0.96 15.62
N PHE A 24 -17.92 1.12 14.95
CA PHE A 24 -19.24 1.00 15.56
C PHE A 24 -19.46 -0.38 16.19
N VAL A 25 -19.20 -1.45 15.44
CA VAL A 25 -19.35 -2.84 15.92
C VAL A 25 -18.46 -3.09 17.14
N GLY A 26 -17.21 -2.60 17.12
CA GLY A 26 -16.29 -2.73 18.24
C GLY A 26 -16.77 -1.98 19.49
N LEU A 27 -17.25 -0.75 19.33
CA LEU A 27 -17.76 0.07 20.43
C LEU A 27 -19.07 -0.50 21.01
N VAL A 28 -19.95 -1.08 20.17
CA VAL A 28 -21.15 -1.80 20.62
C VAL A 28 -20.76 -3.02 21.43
N ALA A 29 -19.77 -3.80 20.95
CA ALA A 29 -19.24 -4.96 21.69
C ALA A 29 -18.68 -4.58 23.06
N LEU A 30 -18.09 -3.39 23.21
CA LEU A 30 -17.62 -2.82 24.48
C LEU A 30 -18.74 -2.20 25.32
N ARG A 31 -19.99 -2.16 24.84
CA ARG A 31 -21.11 -1.48 25.49
C ARG A 31 -20.85 0.00 25.76
N SER A 32 -20.21 0.69 24.84
CA SER A 32 -19.88 2.10 24.96
C SER A 32 -21.15 2.99 25.02
N PRO A 33 -21.16 4.11 25.74
CA PRO A 33 -22.30 5.03 25.80
C PRO A 33 -22.58 5.67 24.43
N GLY A 34 -23.85 6.10 24.18
CA GLY A 34 -24.31 6.55 22.87
C GLY A 34 -23.52 7.71 22.27
N ASN A 35 -23.07 8.68 23.07
CA ASN A 35 -22.20 9.76 22.60
C ASN A 35 -20.84 9.25 22.09
N LYS A 36 -20.27 8.25 22.76
CA LYS A 36 -19.00 7.61 22.34
C LYS A 36 -19.21 6.73 21.11
N LEU A 37 -20.37 6.08 20.99
CA LEU A 37 -20.73 5.34 19.76
C LEU A 37 -20.76 6.27 18.56
N LEU A 38 -21.43 7.42 18.67
CA LEU A 38 -21.53 8.37 17.57
C LEU A 38 -20.17 8.95 17.19
N THR A 39 -19.44 9.51 18.17
CA THR A 39 -18.16 10.17 17.91
C THR A 39 -17.09 9.19 17.45
N GLY A 40 -16.98 8.02 18.10
CA GLY A 40 -15.98 7.00 17.76
C GLY A 40 -16.30 6.25 16.47
N THR A 41 -17.53 6.36 15.93
CA THR A 41 -17.87 5.89 14.58
C THR A 41 -17.56 6.94 13.53
N LEU A 42 -17.95 8.20 13.78
CA LEU A 42 -17.79 9.26 12.78
C LEU A 42 -16.34 9.71 12.60
N LYS A 43 -15.53 9.72 13.66
CA LYS A 43 -14.13 10.17 13.55
C LYS A 43 -13.26 9.29 12.64
N PRO A 44 -13.31 7.95 12.68
CA PRO A 44 -12.62 7.11 11.68
C PRO A 44 -13.11 7.36 10.26
N ILE A 45 -14.41 7.58 10.05
CA ILE A 45 -14.96 7.95 8.74
C ILE A 45 -14.36 9.28 8.26
N LEU A 46 -14.46 10.32 9.09
CA LEU A 46 -13.92 11.65 8.77
C LEU A 46 -12.39 11.60 8.55
N GLY A 47 -11.68 10.86 9.41
CA GLY A 47 -10.25 10.67 9.28
C GLY A 47 -9.87 10.00 7.96
N TYR A 48 -10.61 8.98 7.53
CA TYR A 48 -10.38 8.34 6.24
C TYR A 48 -10.73 9.26 5.07
N LEU A 49 -11.80 10.03 5.14
CA LEU A 49 -12.14 11.02 4.12
C LEU A 49 -11.06 12.11 4.02
N MET A 50 -10.50 12.55 5.15
CA MET A 50 -9.34 13.46 5.17
C MET A 50 -8.11 12.81 4.53
N LEU A 51 -7.79 11.56 4.90
CA LEU A 51 -6.69 10.80 4.29
C LEU A 51 -6.86 10.70 2.78
N SER A 52 -8.05 10.35 2.31
CA SER A 52 -8.39 10.24 0.89
C SER A 52 -8.29 11.59 0.18
N ALA A 53 -8.79 12.66 0.78
CA ALA A 53 -8.68 14.01 0.22
C ALA A 53 -7.22 14.46 0.13
N GLY A 54 -6.40 14.22 1.16
CA GLY A 54 -4.97 14.51 1.16
C GLY A 54 -4.21 13.70 0.11
N ALA A 55 -4.52 12.41 -0.02
CA ALA A 55 -3.98 11.55 -1.07
C ALA A 55 -4.37 12.06 -2.47
N GLY A 56 -5.62 12.50 -2.65
CA GLY A 56 -6.08 13.13 -3.89
C GLY A 56 -5.28 14.39 -4.25
N VAL A 57 -4.98 15.26 -3.28
CA VAL A 57 -4.11 16.44 -3.49
C VAL A 57 -2.70 16.02 -3.88
N ILE A 58 -2.11 15.02 -3.20
CA ILE A 58 -0.79 14.47 -3.53
C ILE A 58 -0.77 13.97 -4.98
N VAL A 59 -1.72 13.13 -5.35
CA VAL A 59 -1.83 12.53 -6.70
C VAL A 59 -2.02 13.61 -7.76
N ALA A 60 -2.91 14.58 -7.54
CA ALA A 60 -3.15 15.69 -8.46
C ALA A 60 -1.89 16.51 -8.75
N ASN A 61 -1.01 16.65 -7.73
CA ASN A 61 0.27 17.32 -7.90
C ASN A 61 1.37 16.40 -8.47
N LEU A 62 1.33 15.08 -8.28
CA LEU A 62 2.35 14.17 -8.84
C LEU A 62 2.11 13.84 -10.33
N ASN A 63 0.86 13.76 -10.77
CA ASN A 63 0.55 13.40 -12.16
C ASN A 63 1.18 14.34 -13.22
N PRO A 64 1.11 15.69 -13.09
CA PRO A 64 1.77 16.57 -14.03
C PRO A 64 3.30 16.40 -14.07
N LEU A 65 3.91 16.06 -12.94
CA LEU A 65 5.35 15.85 -12.85
C LEU A 65 5.82 14.68 -13.73
N GLY A 66 5.03 13.61 -13.82
CA GLY A 66 5.30 12.49 -14.72
C GLY A 66 5.43 12.96 -16.18
N GLY A 67 4.47 13.73 -16.67
CA GLY A 67 4.50 14.29 -18.02
C GLY A 67 5.64 15.28 -18.25
N ILE A 68 5.99 16.09 -17.26
CA ILE A 68 7.15 17.03 -17.32
C ILE A 68 8.45 16.23 -17.46
N ILE A 69 8.62 15.14 -16.73
CA ILE A 69 9.80 14.26 -16.82
C ILE A 69 9.86 13.58 -18.20
N GLU A 70 8.74 13.02 -18.67
CA GLU A 70 8.66 12.38 -19.99
C GLU A 70 9.06 13.34 -21.12
N ALA A 71 8.51 14.55 -21.10
CA ALA A 71 8.82 15.59 -22.10
C ALA A 71 10.27 16.10 -21.97
N GLY A 72 10.76 16.33 -20.75
CA GLY A 72 12.09 16.87 -20.52
C GLY A 72 13.22 15.93 -20.92
N PHE A 73 13.03 14.64 -20.72
CA PHE A 73 14.03 13.61 -21.03
C PHE A 73 13.76 12.87 -22.34
N ASN A 74 12.66 13.19 -23.05
CA ASN A 74 12.22 12.53 -24.30
C ASN A 74 12.11 11.00 -24.17
N ILE A 75 11.53 10.54 -23.06
CA ILE A 75 11.39 9.14 -22.73
C ILE A 75 9.96 8.69 -23.12
N ARG A 76 9.84 7.51 -23.76
CA ARG A 76 8.54 6.86 -24.03
C ARG A 76 8.51 5.49 -23.37
N GLY A 77 7.46 5.21 -22.61
CA GLY A 77 7.32 3.94 -21.90
C GLY A 77 5.95 3.83 -21.22
N VAL A 78 5.78 2.80 -20.40
CA VAL A 78 4.56 2.58 -19.62
C VAL A 78 4.74 3.19 -18.24
N ILE A 79 3.80 4.04 -17.82
CA ILE A 79 3.72 4.56 -16.45
C ILE A 79 2.75 3.67 -15.67
N PRO A 80 3.23 2.95 -14.63
CA PRO A 80 2.35 2.15 -13.78
C PRO A 80 1.31 3.04 -13.08
N ASN A 81 0.03 2.69 -13.21
CA ASN A 81 -1.07 3.44 -12.62
C ASN A 81 -2.24 2.52 -12.27
N ASN A 82 -2.45 2.29 -10.97
CA ASN A 82 -3.48 1.38 -10.47
C ASN A 82 -4.89 1.84 -10.83
N GLU A 83 -5.18 3.14 -10.75
CA GLU A 83 -6.50 3.71 -11.03
C GLU A 83 -6.85 3.58 -12.51
N ALA A 84 -5.89 3.80 -13.40
CA ALA A 84 -6.11 3.70 -14.84
C ALA A 84 -6.45 2.26 -15.24
N ILE A 85 -5.65 1.27 -14.80
CA ILE A 85 -5.89 -0.13 -15.14
C ILE A 85 -7.19 -0.64 -14.54
N VAL A 86 -7.51 -0.26 -13.31
CA VAL A 86 -8.75 -0.64 -12.63
C VAL A 86 -9.98 -0.05 -13.32
N SER A 87 -9.91 1.19 -13.82
CA SER A 87 -11.01 1.80 -14.55
C SER A 87 -11.36 1.05 -15.84
N VAL A 88 -10.36 0.48 -16.52
CA VAL A 88 -10.56 -0.37 -17.71
C VAL A 88 -11.13 -1.73 -17.30
N ALA A 89 -10.55 -2.38 -16.28
CA ALA A 89 -11.02 -3.67 -15.77
C ALA A 89 -12.48 -3.63 -15.33
N GLN A 90 -12.90 -2.55 -14.66
CA GLN A 90 -14.29 -2.38 -14.23
C GLN A 90 -15.31 -2.33 -15.35
N LYS A 91 -14.95 -1.73 -16.50
CA LYS A 91 -15.86 -1.70 -17.66
C LYS A 91 -16.12 -3.09 -18.23
N MET A 92 -15.18 -4.00 -18.08
CA MET A 92 -15.25 -5.35 -18.65
C MET A 92 -15.77 -6.38 -17.64
N LEU A 93 -15.39 -6.27 -16.37
CA LEU A 93 -15.54 -7.28 -15.31
C LEU A 93 -16.07 -6.69 -13.99
N GLY A 94 -16.91 -5.66 -14.07
CA GLY A 94 -17.36 -4.93 -12.89
C GLY A 94 -18.14 -5.81 -11.90
N VAL A 95 -19.00 -6.72 -12.39
CA VAL A 95 -19.82 -7.60 -11.53
C VAL A 95 -18.93 -8.64 -10.84
N GLU A 96 -18.03 -9.27 -11.58
CA GLU A 96 -17.09 -10.26 -11.07
C GLU A 96 -16.16 -9.64 -10.02
N THR A 97 -15.60 -8.47 -10.33
CA THR A 97 -14.72 -7.73 -9.43
C THR A 97 -15.41 -7.40 -8.10
N MET A 98 -16.63 -6.86 -8.16
CA MET A 98 -17.38 -6.51 -6.95
C MET A 98 -17.77 -7.73 -6.13
N SER A 99 -18.11 -8.83 -6.80
CA SER A 99 -18.42 -10.11 -6.15
C SER A 99 -17.18 -10.71 -5.48
N ILE A 100 -16.01 -10.64 -6.12
CA ILE A 100 -14.71 -11.05 -5.55
C ILE A 100 -14.39 -10.19 -4.33
N LEU A 101 -14.56 -8.87 -4.40
CA LEU A 101 -14.30 -7.96 -3.29
C LEU A 101 -15.13 -8.34 -2.05
N LEU A 102 -16.44 -8.50 -2.22
CA LEU A 102 -17.35 -8.87 -1.13
C LEU A 102 -17.00 -10.23 -0.54
N LEU A 103 -16.87 -11.24 -1.41
CA LEU A 103 -16.55 -12.60 -0.99
C LEU A 103 -15.16 -12.68 -0.35
N GLY A 104 -14.19 -11.94 -0.88
CA GLY A 104 -12.84 -11.86 -0.32
C GLY A 104 -12.82 -11.27 1.09
N PHE A 105 -13.62 -10.23 1.34
CA PHE A 105 -13.76 -9.70 2.70
C PHE A 105 -14.41 -10.72 3.66
N ILE A 106 -15.45 -11.43 3.20
CA ILE A 106 -16.07 -12.52 4.00
C ILE A 106 -15.03 -13.60 4.31
N PHE A 107 -14.26 -14.06 3.32
CA PHE A 107 -13.19 -15.03 3.55
C PHE A 107 -12.13 -14.50 4.52
N ASN A 108 -11.73 -13.23 4.43
CA ASN A 108 -10.79 -12.63 5.38
C ASN A 108 -11.33 -12.71 6.83
N LEU A 109 -12.61 -12.40 7.06
CA LEU A 109 -13.24 -12.52 8.38
C LEU A 109 -13.29 -13.97 8.87
N ILE A 110 -13.65 -14.93 7.99
CA ILE A 110 -13.68 -16.35 8.32
C ILE A 110 -12.27 -16.84 8.68
N ILE A 111 -11.26 -16.49 7.90
CA ILE A 111 -9.86 -16.85 8.15
C ILE A 111 -9.38 -16.25 9.47
N ALA A 112 -9.65 -14.96 9.72
CA ALA A 112 -9.31 -14.31 10.98
C ALA A 112 -10.00 -14.97 12.19
N ARG A 113 -11.24 -15.46 12.04
CA ARG A 113 -11.99 -16.14 13.11
C ARG A 113 -11.51 -17.57 13.34
N CYS A 114 -11.25 -18.33 12.27
CA CYS A 114 -11.07 -19.79 12.31
C CYS A 114 -9.60 -20.22 12.27
N THR A 115 -8.64 -19.32 11.96
CA THR A 115 -7.22 -19.67 11.86
C THR A 115 -6.37 -18.91 12.87
N LYS A 116 -5.04 -19.11 12.82
CA LYS A 116 -4.07 -18.31 13.58
C LYS A 116 -3.76 -16.96 12.93
N TYR A 117 -4.22 -16.71 11.70
CA TYR A 117 -4.02 -15.45 10.97
C TYR A 117 -5.08 -14.43 11.37
N LYS A 118 -4.85 -13.72 12.47
CA LYS A 118 -5.82 -12.85 13.15
C LYS A 118 -5.89 -11.42 12.57
N TYR A 119 -5.73 -11.26 11.25
CA TYR A 119 -5.64 -9.94 10.61
C TYR A 119 -6.92 -9.65 9.82
N ILE A 120 -7.48 -8.46 10.05
CA ILE A 120 -8.64 -7.94 9.30
C ILE A 120 -8.17 -6.78 8.45
N PHE A 121 -8.26 -6.95 7.13
CA PHE A 121 -7.76 -6.00 6.15
C PHE A 121 -8.78 -4.87 5.92
N LEU A 122 -8.38 -3.62 6.17
CA LEU A 122 -9.30 -2.47 6.19
C LEU A 122 -9.11 -1.51 5.01
N THR A 123 -8.08 -1.70 4.19
CA THR A 123 -7.80 -0.84 3.04
C THR A 123 -8.62 -1.28 1.83
N GLY A 124 -9.86 -0.83 1.79
CA GLY A 124 -10.85 -1.27 0.80
C GLY A 124 -10.47 -1.01 -0.65
N HIS A 125 -9.82 0.14 -0.97
CA HIS A 125 -9.39 0.43 -2.34
C HIS A 125 -8.28 -0.54 -2.81
N HIS A 126 -7.34 -0.94 -1.95
CA HIS A 126 -6.37 -1.98 -2.30
C HIS A 126 -7.01 -3.35 -2.50
N SER A 127 -7.97 -3.73 -1.63
CA SER A 127 -8.76 -4.94 -1.82
C SER A 127 -9.51 -4.91 -3.15
N PHE A 128 -10.04 -3.76 -3.52
CA PHE A 128 -10.72 -3.56 -4.79
C PHE A 128 -9.76 -3.69 -5.99
N PHE A 129 -8.57 -3.07 -5.93
CA PHE A 129 -7.55 -3.19 -6.98
C PHE A 129 -7.07 -4.64 -7.15
N LEU A 130 -6.87 -5.37 -6.06
CA LEU A 130 -6.50 -6.78 -6.12
C LEU A 130 -7.66 -7.65 -6.65
N ALA A 131 -8.91 -7.32 -6.32
CA ALA A 131 -10.09 -7.98 -6.91
C ALA A 131 -10.16 -7.76 -8.43
N CYS A 132 -9.84 -6.55 -8.92
CA CYS A 132 -9.72 -6.26 -10.35
C CYS A 132 -8.61 -7.10 -11.01
N LEU A 133 -7.44 -7.20 -10.38
CA LEU A 133 -6.37 -8.06 -10.89
C LEU A 133 -6.81 -9.52 -10.97
N PHE A 134 -7.37 -10.06 -9.89
CA PHE A 134 -7.80 -11.46 -9.86
C PHE A 134 -8.92 -11.72 -10.87
N SER A 135 -9.91 -10.83 -11.01
CA SER A 135 -10.94 -11.01 -12.04
C SER A 135 -10.34 -11.06 -13.44
N ALA A 136 -9.39 -10.17 -13.74
CA ALA A 136 -8.73 -10.11 -15.04
C ALA A 136 -7.87 -11.35 -15.31
N VAL A 137 -6.93 -11.71 -14.40
CA VAL A 137 -6.01 -12.84 -14.64
C VAL A 137 -6.72 -14.19 -14.58
N LEU A 138 -7.78 -14.34 -13.78
CA LEU A 138 -8.56 -15.57 -13.75
C LEU A 138 -9.44 -15.72 -14.99
N GLN A 139 -9.99 -14.63 -15.53
CA GLN A 139 -10.69 -14.66 -16.81
C GLN A 139 -9.73 -15.04 -17.96
N ALA A 140 -8.51 -14.49 -17.97
CA ALA A 140 -7.48 -14.90 -18.92
C ALA A 140 -7.09 -16.37 -18.78
N ALA A 141 -7.19 -16.91 -17.58
CA ALA A 141 -7.01 -18.32 -17.27
C ALA A 141 -8.27 -19.16 -17.54
N GLU A 142 -9.24 -18.62 -18.33
CA GLU A 142 -10.46 -19.30 -18.79
C GLU A 142 -11.45 -19.65 -17.67
N PHE A 143 -11.31 -19.10 -16.45
CA PHE A 143 -12.34 -19.20 -15.41
C PHE A 143 -13.48 -18.24 -15.70
N GLN A 144 -14.72 -18.68 -15.42
CA GLN A 144 -15.91 -17.88 -15.66
C GLN A 144 -16.97 -18.09 -14.55
N GLY A 145 -17.91 -17.15 -14.45
CA GLY A 145 -19.07 -17.23 -13.57
C GLY A 145 -18.69 -17.41 -12.10
N TRP A 146 -19.44 -18.28 -11.39
CA TRP A 146 -19.27 -18.47 -9.96
C TRP A 146 -17.90 -19.04 -9.55
N MET A 147 -17.25 -19.83 -10.42
CA MET A 147 -15.94 -20.39 -10.14
C MET A 147 -14.86 -19.31 -10.11
N LEU A 148 -14.89 -18.35 -11.06
CA LEU A 148 -14.02 -17.18 -11.06
C LEU A 148 -14.19 -16.38 -9.78
N ILE A 149 -15.43 -16.12 -9.37
CA ILE A 149 -15.75 -15.36 -8.15
C ILE A 149 -15.27 -16.08 -6.89
N LEU A 150 -15.50 -17.40 -6.80
CA LEU A 150 -15.11 -18.20 -5.64
C LEU A 150 -13.59 -18.25 -5.46
N ILE A 151 -12.86 -18.55 -6.55
CA ILE A 151 -11.39 -18.61 -6.54
C ILE A 151 -10.82 -17.22 -6.24
N GLY A 152 -11.26 -16.18 -6.96
CA GLY A 152 -10.80 -14.82 -6.75
C GLY A 152 -11.07 -14.32 -5.34
N GLY A 153 -12.27 -14.59 -4.80
CA GLY A 153 -12.61 -14.25 -3.41
C GLY A 153 -11.75 -15.00 -2.38
N PHE A 154 -11.49 -16.29 -2.61
CA PHE A 154 -10.60 -17.06 -1.74
C PHE A 154 -9.16 -16.57 -1.78
N LEU A 155 -8.62 -16.25 -2.96
CA LEU A 155 -7.28 -15.67 -3.12
C LEU A 155 -7.18 -14.32 -2.41
N LEU A 156 -8.14 -13.42 -2.62
CA LEU A 156 -8.19 -12.11 -1.98
C LEU A 156 -8.26 -12.21 -0.47
N GLY A 157 -9.19 -13.00 0.06
CA GLY A 157 -9.37 -13.16 1.51
C GLY A 157 -8.17 -13.81 2.20
N SER A 158 -7.56 -14.80 1.54
CA SER A 158 -6.35 -15.46 2.04
C SER A 158 -5.17 -14.51 2.07
N TRP A 159 -4.94 -13.76 0.98
CA TRP A 159 -3.83 -12.80 0.93
C TRP A 159 -4.02 -11.63 1.88
N SER A 160 -5.26 -11.17 2.07
CA SER A 160 -5.62 -10.16 3.06
C SER A 160 -5.29 -10.55 4.50
N ALA A 161 -5.25 -11.85 4.82
CA ALA A 161 -4.85 -12.35 6.12
C ALA A 161 -3.35 -12.70 6.21
N ILE A 162 -2.77 -13.23 5.13
CA ILE A 162 -1.39 -13.72 5.09
C ILE A 162 -0.40 -12.56 4.92
N SER A 163 -0.68 -11.59 4.04
CA SER A 163 0.26 -10.49 3.78
C SER A 163 0.61 -9.66 5.03
N PRO A 164 -0.35 -9.25 5.90
CA PRO A 164 0.00 -8.60 7.16
C PRO A 164 0.81 -9.51 8.09
N ALA A 165 0.48 -10.81 8.12
CA ALA A 165 1.14 -11.77 9.00
C ALA A 165 2.62 -11.96 8.68
N ILE A 166 3.00 -11.98 7.39
CA ILE A 166 4.39 -12.13 6.94
C ILE A 166 5.28 -11.04 7.55
N GLY A 167 4.76 -9.81 7.59
CA GLY A 167 5.55 -8.65 8.01
C GLY A 167 5.26 -8.12 9.40
N GLN A 168 4.38 -8.75 10.19
CA GLN A 168 3.97 -8.21 11.49
C GLN A 168 5.16 -8.01 12.44
N ARG A 169 6.18 -8.84 12.36
CA ARG A 169 7.43 -8.68 13.14
C ARG A 169 8.14 -7.34 12.84
N TYR A 170 8.08 -6.87 11.60
CA TYR A 170 8.64 -5.57 11.22
C TYR A 170 7.67 -4.43 11.57
N THR A 171 6.38 -4.65 11.32
CA THR A 171 5.34 -3.66 11.62
C THR A 171 5.33 -3.29 13.10
N ARG A 172 5.49 -4.27 14.00
CA ARG A 172 5.60 -4.02 15.45
C ARG A 172 6.78 -3.15 15.83
N GLN A 173 7.92 -3.34 15.17
CA GLN A 173 9.10 -2.50 15.41
C GLN A 173 8.88 -1.07 14.90
N VAL A 174 8.12 -0.89 13.82
CA VAL A 174 7.77 0.44 13.30
C VAL A 174 6.78 1.14 14.21
N THR A 175 5.77 0.44 14.68
CA THR A 175 4.63 1.01 15.44
C THR A 175 4.86 1.06 16.95
N GLU A 176 5.91 0.39 17.45
CA GLU A 176 6.32 0.31 18.86
C GLU A 176 5.28 -0.32 19.80
N ASP A 177 4.04 -0.51 19.37
CA ASP A 177 2.94 -1.07 20.17
C ASP A 177 2.32 -2.36 19.61
N GLY A 178 2.53 -2.64 18.31
CA GLY A 178 1.98 -3.81 17.63
C GLY A 178 0.46 -3.82 17.49
N GLY A 179 -0.24 -2.72 17.81
CA GLY A 179 -1.70 -2.64 17.82
C GLY A 179 -2.33 -2.58 16.42
N ILE A 180 -1.52 -2.37 15.39
CA ILE A 180 -1.93 -2.35 13.98
C ILE A 180 -1.02 -3.22 13.11
N ALA A 181 -1.51 -3.60 11.95
CA ALA A 181 -0.78 -4.33 10.93
C ALA A 181 -0.76 -3.57 9.60
N MET A 182 0.14 -3.95 8.69
CA MET A 182 0.20 -3.38 7.34
C MET A 182 -0.93 -3.95 6.49
N GLY A 183 -1.84 -3.10 6.06
CA GLY A 183 -2.96 -3.42 5.18
C GLY A 183 -2.85 -2.74 3.83
N HIS A 184 -1.77 -2.98 3.09
CA HIS A 184 -1.51 -2.40 1.78
C HIS A 184 -0.81 -3.41 0.89
N PHE A 185 -1.20 -3.53 -0.38
CA PHE A 185 -0.64 -4.52 -1.30
C PHE A 185 0.68 -4.09 -2.00
N GLY A 186 1.42 -3.18 -1.38
CA GLY A 186 2.85 -2.98 -1.54
C GLY A 186 3.66 -3.70 -0.45
N SER A 187 3.00 -4.50 0.39
CA SER A 187 3.53 -5.05 1.65
C SER A 187 4.80 -5.87 1.49
N LEU A 188 4.89 -6.70 0.47
CA LEU A 188 6.09 -7.48 0.18
C LEU A 188 7.33 -6.60 -0.04
N GLY A 189 7.15 -5.45 -0.70
CA GLY A 189 8.20 -4.46 -0.90
C GLY A 189 8.67 -3.83 0.41
N TYR A 190 7.75 -3.51 1.31
CA TYR A 190 8.07 -2.94 2.63
C TYR A 190 8.85 -3.93 3.50
N TYR A 191 8.43 -5.19 3.51
CA TYR A 191 9.10 -6.24 4.28
C TYR A 191 10.47 -6.59 3.70
N LEU A 192 10.61 -6.59 2.37
CA LEU A 192 11.90 -6.71 1.71
C LEU A 192 12.82 -5.54 2.09
N SER A 193 12.30 -4.31 2.08
CA SER A 193 13.06 -3.12 2.48
C SER A 193 13.49 -3.19 3.95
N ALA A 194 12.59 -3.61 4.85
CA ALA A 194 12.91 -3.86 6.25
C ALA A 194 14.03 -4.90 6.41
N TRP A 195 13.94 -6.00 5.67
CA TRP A 195 14.95 -7.08 5.69
C TRP A 195 16.31 -6.61 5.16
N ILE A 196 16.34 -5.86 4.07
CA ILE A 196 17.58 -5.29 3.52
C ILE A 196 18.19 -4.31 4.53
N ALA A 197 17.36 -3.39 5.05
CA ALA A 197 17.80 -2.37 5.98
C ALA A 197 18.42 -2.95 7.25
N SER A 198 17.82 -3.99 7.82
CA SER A 198 18.35 -4.68 9.01
C SER A 198 19.75 -5.30 8.82
N ARG A 199 20.18 -5.47 7.56
CA ARG A 199 21.50 -6.02 7.20
C ARG A 199 22.49 -4.96 6.70
N THR A 200 22.00 -3.82 6.24
CA THR A 200 22.84 -2.81 5.60
C THR A 200 23.03 -1.57 6.44
N GLY A 201 22.25 -1.40 7.50
CA GLY A 201 22.22 -0.21 8.33
C GLY A 201 22.33 -0.47 9.82
N ASN A 202 22.10 0.59 10.60
CA ASN A 202 22.06 0.56 12.07
C ASN A 202 20.84 1.34 12.55
N PRO A 203 19.86 0.73 13.22
CA PRO A 203 18.65 1.39 13.70
C PRO A 203 18.93 2.55 14.67
N ALA A 204 20.05 2.53 15.38
CA ALA A 204 20.45 3.64 16.27
C ALA A 204 20.74 4.96 15.53
N ASN A 205 20.89 4.94 14.20
CA ASN A 205 21.11 6.12 13.36
C ASN A 205 19.86 6.51 12.56
N SER A 206 18.69 6.48 13.18
CA SER A 206 17.41 6.86 12.55
C SER A 206 17.36 8.33 12.17
N PHE A 207 16.50 8.67 11.20
CA PHE A 207 16.14 10.05 10.90
C PHE A 207 15.35 10.70 12.05
N ALA A 208 14.63 9.91 12.85
CA ALA A 208 13.89 10.40 14.02
C ALA A 208 14.82 11.00 15.08
N ASP A 209 16.04 10.45 15.23
CA ASP A 209 17.02 10.85 16.25
C ASP A 209 18.05 11.89 15.73
N THR A 210 17.78 12.46 14.55
CA THR A 210 18.74 13.40 13.93
C THR A 210 18.70 14.76 14.62
N GLU A 211 19.79 15.11 15.32
CA GLU A 211 19.99 16.48 15.79
C GLU A 211 20.28 17.41 14.60
N ILE A 212 19.31 18.24 14.28
CA ILE A 212 19.47 19.29 13.25
C ILE A 212 19.89 20.56 13.97
N SER A 213 21.01 21.17 13.54
CA SER A 213 21.48 22.46 14.05
C SER A 213 20.37 23.51 13.98
N GLU A 214 20.31 24.43 14.96
CA GLU A 214 19.30 25.49 15.02
C GLU A 214 19.21 26.34 13.73
N LYS A 215 20.32 26.52 13.04
CA LYS A 215 20.36 27.23 11.73
C LYS A 215 19.51 26.55 10.66
N TRP A 216 19.31 25.22 10.76
CA TRP A 216 18.52 24.40 9.85
C TRP A 216 17.24 23.92 10.52
N GLY A 217 16.81 24.60 11.59
CA GLY A 217 15.64 24.22 12.40
C GLY A 217 14.35 24.05 11.57
N PHE A 218 14.19 24.79 10.48
CA PHE A 218 13.06 24.64 9.56
C PHE A 218 12.98 23.24 8.91
N LEU A 219 14.11 22.52 8.79
CA LEU A 219 14.14 21.15 8.28
C LEU A 219 13.57 20.13 9.27
N ARG A 220 13.31 20.52 10.52
CA ARG A 220 12.58 19.71 11.50
C ARG A 220 11.08 19.66 11.19
N ASP A 221 10.57 20.69 10.53
CA ASP A 221 9.18 20.71 10.07
C ASP A 221 9.07 19.92 8.76
N THR A 222 8.48 18.73 8.84
CA THR A 222 8.36 17.82 7.70
C THR A 222 7.51 18.43 6.59
N THR A 223 6.50 19.24 6.91
CA THR A 223 5.65 19.89 5.91
C THR A 223 6.45 20.91 5.11
N VAL A 224 7.23 21.74 5.80
CA VAL A 224 8.12 22.76 5.16
C VAL A 224 9.17 22.06 4.32
N THR A 225 9.85 21.05 4.87
CA THR A 225 10.89 20.28 4.15
C THR A 225 10.32 19.61 2.90
N THR A 226 9.15 18.96 3.01
CA THR A 226 8.46 18.35 1.87
C THR A 226 8.17 19.39 0.79
N GLY A 227 7.65 20.57 1.16
CA GLY A 227 7.37 21.65 0.21
C GLY A 227 8.62 22.13 -0.52
N ILE A 228 9.74 22.32 0.20
CA ILE A 228 11.03 22.73 -0.39
C ILE A 228 11.57 21.68 -1.34
N VAL A 229 11.57 20.40 -0.94
CA VAL A 229 12.06 19.30 -1.77
C VAL A 229 11.23 19.19 -3.05
N MET A 230 9.92 19.25 -2.95
CA MET A 230 9.05 19.18 -4.12
C MET A 230 9.18 20.41 -5.02
N PHE A 231 9.31 21.60 -4.46
CA PHE A 231 9.64 22.79 -5.24
C PHE A 231 10.92 22.60 -6.07
N VAL A 232 12.00 22.11 -5.47
CA VAL A 232 13.27 21.88 -6.18
C VAL A 232 13.09 20.85 -7.31
N ILE A 233 12.37 19.74 -7.05
CA ILE A 233 12.09 18.72 -8.06
C ILE A 233 11.31 19.32 -9.22
N TYR A 234 10.21 20.03 -8.95
CA TYR A 234 9.40 20.68 -9.98
C TYR A 234 10.19 21.69 -10.80
N PHE A 235 10.97 22.54 -10.12
CA PHE A 235 11.76 23.58 -10.79
C PHE A 235 12.80 22.98 -11.74
N VAL A 236 13.56 21.98 -11.28
CA VAL A 236 14.57 21.31 -12.09
C VAL A 236 13.94 20.58 -13.28
N CYS A 237 12.90 19.78 -13.05
CA CYS A 237 12.24 19.03 -14.12
C CYS A 237 11.58 19.97 -15.14
N SER A 238 10.92 21.04 -14.70
CA SER A 238 10.33 22.06 -15.57
C SER A 238 11.36 22.79 -16.41
N ALA A 239 12.52 23.10 -15.84
CA ALA A 239 13.62 23.74 -16.57
C ALA A 239 14.17 22.82 -17.67
N VAL A 240 14.25 21.51 -17.43
CA VAL A 240 14.67 20.52 -18.43
C VAL A 240 13.61 20.32 -19.51
N ALA A 241 12.32 20.26 -19.16
CA ALA A 241 11.21 20.12 -20.11
C ALA A 241 11.06 21.36 -21.01
N GLY A 242 11.45 22.53 -20.51
CA GLY A 242 11.42 23.77 -21.25
C GLY A 242 10.06 24.49 -21.25
N SER A 243 10.09 25.77 -21.57
CA SER A 243 8.89 26.65 -21.55
C SER A 243 7.81 26.24 -22.56
N ALA A 244 8.20 25.67 -23.70
CA ALA A 244 7.28 25.23 -24.74
C ALA A 244 6.35 24.10 -24.26
N TYR A 245 6.88 23.14 -23.51
CA TYR A 245 6.06 22.08 -22.90
C TYR A 245 5.28 22.62 -21.69
N LEU A 246 5.92 23.44 -20.85
CA LEU A 246 5.28 23.94 -19.64
C LEU A 246 4.04 24.78 -19.96
N SER A 247 4.05 25.55 -21.05
CA SER A 247 2.89 26.33 -21.51
C SER A 247 1.67 25.46 -21.93
N THR A 248 1.85 24.16 -22.16
CA THR A 248 0.74 23.23 -22.40
C THR A 248 0.04 22.76 -21.11
N ILE A 249 0.69 22.97 -19.97
CA ILE A 249 0.20 22.53 -18.66
C ILE A 249 -0.33 23.71 -17.84
N THR A 250 0.34 24.86 -17.92
CA THR A 250 0.04 26.04 -17.10
C THR A 250 0.38 27.34 -17.80
N ASP A 251 -0.42 28.38 -17.53
CA ASP A 251 -0.15 29.76 -17.93
C ASP A 251 0.75 30.50 -16.94
N GLN A 252 1.13 29.87 -15.83
CA GLN A 252 1.95 30.48 -14.78
C GLN A 252 3.42 30.54 -15.18
N ASN A 253 4.14 31.51 -14.61
CA ASN A 253 5.59 31.49 -14.66
C ASN A 253 6.14 30.20 -14.01
N MET A 254 7.16 29.60 -14.62
CA MET A 254 7.78 28.34 -14.16
C MET A 254 8.13 28.34 -12.67
N LEU A 255 8.69 29.45 -12.15
CA LEU A 255 9.05 29.55 -10.73
C LEU A 255 7.80 29.52 -9.85
N ILE A 256 6.78 30.31 -10.19
CA ILE A 256 5.51 30.38 -9.45
C ILE A 256 4.81 29.01 -9.47
N PHE A 257 4.70 28.37 -10.64
CA PHE A 257 4.15 27.05 -10.79
C PHE A 257 4.88 26.04 -9.89
N SER A 258 6.22 26.00 -9.94
CA SER A 258 7.01 25.04 -9.17
C SER A 258 6.87 25.24 -7.65
N VAL A 259 6.84 26.50 -7.19
CA VAL A 259 6.63 26.83 -5.76
C VAL A 259 5.24 26.40 -5.32
N LEU A 260 4.19 26.81 -6.05
CA LEU A 260 2.81 26.52 -5.66
C LEU A 260 2.52 25.03 -5.66
N THR A 261 2.96 24.30 -6.69
CA THR A 261 2.73 22.85 -6.80
C THR A 261 3.50 22.09 -5.70
N GLY A 262 4.74 22.50 -5.40
CA GLY A 262 5.50 21.93 -4.28
C GLY A 262 4.82 22.16 -2.92
N LEU A 263 4.30 23.36 -2.68
CA LEU A 263 3.58 23.68 -1.44
C LEU A 263 2.23 22.94 -1.37
N GLN A 264 1.48 22.85 -2.47
CA GLN A 264 0.22 22.11 -2.53
C GLN A 264 0.45 20.62 -2.24
N PHE A 265 1.53 20.03 -2.75
CA PHE A 265 1.92 18.67 -2.40
C PHE A 265 2.13 18.52 -0.88
N ALA A 266 2.87 19.44 -0.25
CA ALA A 266 3.09 19.41 1.19
C ALA A 266 1.79 19.57 2.00
N VAL A 267 0.84 20.39 1.52
CA VAL A 267 -0.52 20.49 2.09
C VAL A 267 -1.24 19.14 2.03
N GLY A 268 -1.14 18.43 0.90
CA GLY A 268 -1.70 17.08 0.77
C GLY A 268 -1.14 16.12 1.84
N VAL A 269 0.17 16.13 2.04
CA VAL A 269 0.86 15.32 3.08
C VAL A 269 0.38 15.70 4.48
N ALA A 270 0.25 17.00 4.79
CA ALA A 270 -0.24 17.45 6.09
C ALA A 270 -1.70 17.01 6.35
N ILE A 271 -2.56 17.03 5.33
CA ILE A 271 -3.94 16.54 5.43
C ILE A 271 -3.94 15.03 5.71
N VAL A 272 -3.11 14.24 5.01
CA VAL A 272 -2.95 12.79 5.27
C VAL A 272 -2.58 12.54 6.73
N TYR A 273 -1.58 13.23 7.27
CA TYR A 273 -1.16 13.05 8.67
C TYR A 273 -2.28 13.36 9.67
N ASN A 274 -3.07 14.41 9.43
CA ASN A 274 -4.20 14.75 10.30
C ASN A 274 -5.32 13.70 10.18
N GLY A 275 -5.62 13.21 8.98
CA GLY A 275 -6.57 12.12 8.74
C GLY A 275 -6.18 10.85 9.50
N VAL A 276 -4.90 10.47 9.43
CA VAL A 276 -4.34 9.30 10.14
C VAL A 276 -4.53 9.42 11.66
N ARG A 277 -4.24 10.59 12.24
CA ARG A 277 -4.44 10.80 13.69
C ARG A 277 -5.89 10.63 14.12
N LEU A 278 -6.84 11.09 13.30
CA LEU A 278 -8.27 10.88 13.56
C LEU A 278 -8.67 9.41 13.47
N ILE A 279 -8.13 8.67 12.51
CA ILE A 279 -8.39 7.23 12.36
C ILE A 279 -7.86 6.50 13.59
N LEU A 280 -6.57 6.63 13.89
CA LEU A 280 -5.91 5.83 14.93
C LEU A 280 -6.48 6.14 16.33
N GLY A 281 -6.84 7.39 16.61
CA GLY A 281 -7.32 7.80 17.91
C GLY A 281 -8.59 7.09 18.37
N ASP A 282 -9.48 6.72 17.47
CA ASP A 282 -10.77 6.09 17.79
C ASP A 282 -10.92 4.66 17.25
N LEU A 283 -10.31 4.33 16.11
CA LEU A 283 -10.39 3.00 15.51
C LEU A 283 -9.69 1.94 16.36
N VAL A 284 -8.46 2.21 16.81
CA VAL A 284 -7.67 1.23 17.60
C VAL A 284 -8.38 0.85 18.91
N PRO A 285 -8.87 1.81 19.74
CA PRO A 285 -9.66 1.47 20.90
C PRO A 285 -10.96 0.73 20.58
N ALA A 286 -11.67 1.12 19.51
CA ALA A 286 -12.88 0.43 19.08
C ALA A 286 -12.59 -1.01 18.66
N PHE A 287 -11.48 -1.23 17.97
CA PHE A 287 -11.07 -2.56 17.52
C PHE A 287 -10.79 -3.53 18.67
N GLN A 288 -10.42 -3.02 19.85
CA GLN A 288 -10.30 -3.84 21.07
C GLN A 288 -11.61 -4.56 21.40
N GLY A 289 -12.77 -3.94 21.13
CA GLY A 289 -14.06 -4.58 21.30
C GLY A 289 -14.27 -5.78 20.38
N ILE A 290 -13.84 -5.69 19.13
CA ILE A 290 -13.86 -6.81 18.16
C ILE A 290 -12.90 -7.90 18.64
N SER A 291 -11.68 -7.52 18.97
CA SER A 291 -10.64 -8.44 19.43
C SER A 291 -11.01 -9.17 20.72
N GLN A 292 -11.72 -8.53 21.65
CA GLN A 292 -12.11 -9.17 22.91
C GLN A 292 -13.39 -10.00 22.81
N LYS A 293 -14.32 -9.63 21.94
CA LYS A 293 -15.69 -10.19 21.96
C LYS A 293 -16.10 -10.97 20.72
N LEU A 294 -15.63 -10.61 19.53
CA LEU A 294 -16.09 -11.16 18.26
C LEU A 294 -15.06 -12.08 17.59
N ILE A 295 -13.88 -11.56 17.34
CA ILE A 295 -12.77 -12.29 16.72
C ILE A 295 -11.55 -12.16 17.64
N PRO A 296 -11.35 -13.12 18.56
CA PRO A 296 -10.28 -13.03 19.55
C PRO A 296 -8.90 -12.79 18.90
N ASP A 297 -8.14 -11.88 19.50
CA ASP A 297 -6.78 -11.49 19.11
C ASP A 297 -6.66 -10.85 17.72
N SER A 298 -7.78 -10.36 17.14
CA SER A 298 -7.73 -9.73 15.81
C SER A 298 -7.00 -8.39 15.82
N ILE A 299 -6.26 -8.13 14.74
CA ILE A 299 -5.46 -6.92 14.52
C ILE A 299 -5.97 -6.22 13.26
N PRO A 300 -6.24 -4.90 13.31
CA PRO A 300 -6.60 -4.13 12.13
C PRO A 300 -5.37 -3.94 11.23
N ALA A 301 -5.48 -4.36 9.97
CA ALA A 301 -4.48 -4.08 8.95
C ALA A 301 -4.91 -2.82 8.19
N VAL A 302 -4.12 -1.75 8.33
CA VAL A 302 -4.45 -0.40 7.88
C VAL A 302 -3.52 0.07 6.76
N ASP A 303 -3.93 1.13 6.07
CA ASP A 303 -3.25 1.69 4.90
C ASP A 303 -1.79 2.10 5.19
N CYS A 304 -0.96 2.06 4.14
CA CYS A 304 0.46 2.43 4.21
C CYS A 304 0.69 3.88 4.66
N ALA A 305 -0.21 4.80 4.28
CA ALA A 305 -0.12 6.19 4.68
C ALA A 305 -0.23 6.40 6.20
N VAL A 306 -0.86 5.47 6.92
CA VAL A 306 -0.90 5.46 8.39
C VAL A 306 0.52 5.39 8.97
N PHE A 307 1.42 4.68 8.32
CA PHE A 307 2.79 4.49 8.79
C PHE A 307 3.68 5.72 8.57
N PHE A 308 3.28 6.67 7.75
CA PHE A 308 4.06 7.90 7.52
C PHE A 308 4.31 8.71 8.80
N THR A 309 3.41 8.62 9.75
CA THR A 309 3.53 9.33 11.03
C THR A 309 4.65 8.82 11.93
N PHE A 310 5.14 7.58 11.72
CA PHE A 310 6.17 6.97 12.57
C PHE A 310 7.61 7.39 12.20
N SER A 311 7.85 7.83 10.97
CA SER A 311 9.12 8.45 10.56
C SER A 311 8.92 9.36 9.34
N PRO A 312 8.36 10.59 9.55
CA PRO A 312 7.99 11.49 8.45
C PRO A 312 9.15 11.88 7.52
N THR A 313 10.34 12.09 8.07
CA THR A 313 11.53 12.38 7.26
C THR A 313 11.92 11.20 6.37
N ALA A 314 11.79 9.97 6.89
CA ALA A 314 12.09 8.77 6.12
C ALA A 314 11.11 8.56 4.96
N VAL A 315 9.88 9.08 5.04
CA VAL A 315 8.94 9.07 3.90
C VAL A 315 9.53 9.83 2.71
N VAL A 316 10.02 11.05 2.94
CA VAL A 316 10.59 11.89 1.88
C VAL A 316 11.87 11.28 1.31
N VAL A 317 12.77 10.84 2.19
CA VAL A 317 14.03 10.20 1.78
C VAL A 317 13.77 8.89 1.05
N GLY A 318 12.85 8.07 1.55
CA GLY A 318 12.44 6.81 0.92
C GLY A 318 11.81 7.03 -0.46
N PHE A 319 10.95 8.03 -0.59
CA PHE A 319 10.39 8.45 -1.89
C PHE A 319 11.49 8.79 -2.90
N ILE A 320 12.40 9.72 -2.55
CA ILE A 320 13.47 10.15 -3.45
C ILE A 320 14.38 8.98 -3.81
N SER A 321 14.81 8.20 -2.81
CA SER A 321 15.69 7.05 -3.03
C SER A 321 15.03 5.99 -3.92
N SER A 322 13.74 5.70 -3.70
CA SER A 322 12.96 4.79 -4.53
C SER A 322 12.81 5.32 -5.96
N PHE A 323 12.52 6.61 -6.12
CA PHE A 323 12.40 7.21 -7.44
C PHE A 323 13.71 7.13 -8.24
N VAL A 324 14.84 7.45 -7.61
CA VAL A 324 16.17 7.28 -8.22
C VAL A 324 16.43 5.80 -8.57
N GLY A 325 16.04 4.87 -7.67
CA GLY A 325 16.09 3.44 -7.95
C GLY A 325 15.23 3.04 -9.17
N GLY A 326 14.04 3.62 -9.30
CA GLY A 326 13.15 3.44 -10.45
C GLY A 326 13.77 3.93 -11.76
N LEU A 327 14.44 5.10 -11.75
CA LEU A 327 15.19 5.59 -12.92
C LEU A 327 16.31 4.64 -13.33
N VAL A 328 17.07 4.12 -12.37
CA VAL A 328 18.09 3.10 -12.63
C VAL A 328 17.46 1.82 -13.16
N GLY A 329 16.34 1.37 -12.58
CA GLY A 329 15.58 0.21 -13.04
C GLY A 329 15.10 0.37 -14.49
N MET A 330 14.57 1.55 -14.84
CA MET A 330 14.18 1.89 -16.21
C MET A 330 15.36 1.77 -17.21
N LEU A 331 16.52 2.32 -16.85
CA LEU A 331 17.72 2.21 -17.69
C LEU A 331 18.18 0.76 -17.87
N LEU A 332 18.13 -0.04 -16.80
CA LEU A 332 18.45 -1.47 -16.86
C LEU A 332 17.48 -2.24 -17.75
N LEU A 333 16.16 -1.97 -17.67
CA LEU A 333 15.14 -2.56 -18.54
C LEU A 333 15.41 -2.25 -20.00
N GLY A 334 15.80 -1.00 -20.34
CA GLY A 334 16.19 -0.61 -21.67
C GLY A 334 17.41 -1.40 -22.19
N GLY A 335 18.43 -1.57 -21.34
CA GLY A 335 19.62 -2.37 -21.65
C GLY A 335 19.34 -3.86 -21.86
N LEU A 336 18.28 -4.39 -21.22
CA LEU A 336 17.83 -5.78 -21.36
C LEU A 336 16.81 -5.98 -22.49
N GLY A 337 16.41 -4.92 -23.20
CA GLY A 337 15.40 -4.99 -24.25
C GLY A 337 14.00 -5.30 -23.75
N MET A 338 13.73 -5.06 -22.46
CA MET A 338 12.41 -5.22 -21.84
C MET A 338 11.55 -3.96 -22.03
N ALA A 339 10.26 -4.07 -21.75
CA ALA A 339 9.36 -2.91 -21.77
C ALA A 339 9.85 -1.83 -20.79
N LEU A 340 9.99 -0.60 -21.28
CA LEU A 340 10.41 0.54 -20.45
C LEU A 340 9.29 0.92 -19.48
N ILE A 341 9.60 0.88 -18.21
CA ILE A 341 8.72 1.37 -17.14
C ILE A 341 9.24 2.73 -16.68
N ILE A 342 8.47 3.76 -16.97
CA ILE A 342 8.75 5.11 -16.48
C ILE A 342 8.33 5.17 -15.02
N PRO A 343 9.21 5.61 -14.10
CA PRO A 343 8.88 5.67 -12.68
C PRO A 343 7.65 6.55 -12.41
N GLY A 344 6.54 5.94 -12.03
CA GLY A 344 5.33 6.64 -11.61
C GLY A 344 5.57 7.35 -10.28
N MET A 345 5.30 8.65 -10.20
CA MET A 345 5.55 9.43 -8.98
C MET A 345 4.70 8.95 -7.81
N VAL A 346 3.44 8.58 -8.07
CA VAL A 346 2.50 8.10 -7.04
C VAL A 346 2.99 6.80 -6.38
N PRO A 347 3.33 5.73 -7.12
CA PRO A 347 3.86 4.51 -6.53
C PRO A 347 5.16 4.74 -5.75
N HIS A 348 6.07 5.53 -6.28
CA HIS A 348 7.33 5.82 -5.59
C HIS A 348 7.12 6.62 -4.31
N PHE A 349 6.11 7.52 -4.25
CA PHE A 349 5.79 8.24 -3.04
C PHE A 349 5.19 7.31 -1.98
N PHE A 350 4.14 6.57 -2.31
CA PHE A 350 3.46 5.71 -1.33
C PHE A 350 4.30 4.47 -0.99
N CYS A 351 4.75 3.70 -1.99
CA CYS A 351 5.53 2.50 -1.73
C CYS A 351 6.96 2.80 -1.30
N GLY A 352 7.63 3.74 -1.97
CA GLY A 352 8.99 4.14 -1.61
C GLY A 352 9.06 4.84 -0.26
N GLY A 353 8.10 5.72 0.04
CA GLY A 353 7.99 6.39 1.34
C GLY A 353 7.75 5.41 2.48
N THR A 354 6.80 4.46 2.31
CA THR A 354 6.55 3.41 3.32
C THR A 354 7.77 2.50 3.49
N SER A 355 8.41 2.08 2.40
CA SER A 355 9.69 1.35 2.45
C SER A 355 10.73 2.11 3.25
N GLY A 356 10.81 3.45 3.06
CA GLY A 356 11.68 4.33 3.82
C GLY A 356 11.41 4.29 5.32
N VAL A 357 10.14 4.35 5.73
CA VAL A 357 9.75 4.27 7.15
C VAL A 357 10.17 2.93 7.76
N PHE A 358 9.85 1.81 7.11
CA PHE A 358 10.23 0.48 7.59
C PHE A 358 11.76 0.32 7.65
N ALA A 359 12.44 0.80 6.62
CA ALA A 359 13.88 0.70 6.52
C ALA A 359 14.62 1.61 7.53
N ASP A 360 14.09 2.80 7.81
CA ASP A 360 14.67 3.70 8.82
C ASP A 360 14.57 3.11 10.23
N LYS A 361 13.41 2.59 10.58
CA LYS A 361 13.20 1.96 11.91
C LYS A 361 14.09 0.73 12.13
N LEU A 362 14.40 -0.05 11.08
CA LEU A 362 15.19 -1.28 11.19
C LEU A 362 16.67 -1.14 10.83
N GLY A 363 17.06 -0.09 10.12
CA GLY A 363 18.45 0.08 9.64
C GLY A 363 18.93 1.53 9.62
N GLY A 364 18.15 2.47 10.16
CA GLY A 364 18.49 3.88 10.20
C GLY A 364 18.64 4.50 8.81
N LYS A 365 19.26 5.66 8.74
CA LYS A 365 19.44 6.48 7.53
C LYS A 365 20.02 5.70 6.35
N ARG A 366 21.07 4.93 6.59
CA ARG A 366 21.74 4.12 5.56
C ARG A 366 20.80 3.03 5.05
N GLY A 367 20.12 2.34 5.97
CA GLY A 367 19.12 1.32 5.63
C GLY A 367 17.99 1.90 4.79
N CYS A 368 17.46 3.06 5.19
CA CYS A 368 16.41 3.78 4.49
C CYS A 368 16.80 4.05 3.02
N ILE A 369 17.95 4.65 2.77
CA ILE A 369 18.42 5.01 1.43
C ILE A 369 18.62 3.75 0.58
N ILE A 370 19.38 2.77 1.06
CA ILE A 370 19.75 1.58 0.29
C ILE A 370 18.52 0.72 -0.01
N ALA A 371 17.70 0.44 0.99
CA ALA A 371 16.56 -0.44 0.82
C ALA A 371 15.47 0.18 -0.06
N SER A 372 15.18 1.48 0.10
CA SER A 372 14.21 2.17 -0.75
C SER A 372 14.71 2.29 -2.19
N PHE A 373 16.01 2.51 -2.42
CA PHE A 373 16.61 2.52 -3.75
C PHE A 373 16.43 1.16 -4.44
N ILE A 374 16.75 0.06 -3.75
CA ILE A 374 16.56 -1.30 -4.28
C ILE A 374 15.06 -1.56 -4.53
N GLY A 375 14.19 -1.15 -3.60
CA GLY A 375 12.73 -1.22 -3.78
C GLY A 375 12.27 -0.50 -5.04
N GLY A 376 12.86 0.66 -5.34
CA GLY A 376 12.58 1.41 -6.56
C GLY A 376 12.96 0.68 -7.84
N ILE A 377 14.09 -0.05 -7.85
CA ILE A 377 14.46 -0.92 -8.96
C ILE A 377 13.39 -2.00 -9.17
N PHE A 378 12.90 -2.63 -8.11
CA PHE A 378 11.83 -3.62 -8.21
C PHE A 378 10.51 -3.02 -8.70
N LEU A 379 10.19 -1.76 -8.35
CA LEU A 379 9.02 -1.04 -8.88
C LEU A 379 9.10 -0.75 -10.40
N ALA A 380 10.26 -0.92 -11.01
CA ALA A 380 10.39 -0.93 -12.46
C ALA A 380 10.30 -2.36 -13.03
N PHE A 381 11.03 -3.32 -12.45
CA PHE A 381 11.11 -4.68 -12.98
C PHE A 381 9.80 -5.47 -12.84
N LEU A 382 9.15 -5.40 -11.69
CA LEU A 382 7.92 -6.17 -11.45
C LEU A 382 6.77 -5.76 -12.40
N PRO A 383 6.47 -4.46 -12.62
CA PRO A 383 5.50 -4.05 -13.63
C PRO A 383 5.88 -4.47 -15.05
N ALA A 384 7.17 -4.42 -15.43
CA ALA A 384 7.63 -4.88 -16.73
C ALA A 384 7.40 -6.39 -16.93
N MET A 385 7.61 -7.18 -15.89
CA MET A 385 7.34 -8.63 -15.92
C MET A 385 5.85 -8.97 -15.89
N LEU A 386 5.01 -8.09 -15.33
CA LEU A 386 3.56 -8.24 -15.29
C LEU A 386 2.89 -7.93 -16.64
N LEU A 387 3.41 -6.96 -17.39
CA LEU A 387 2.85 -6.49 -18.66
C LEU A 387 2.48 -7.62 -19.64
N PRO A 388 3.31 -8.65 -19.90
CA PRO A 388 2.96 -9.73 -20.81
C PRO A 388 1.72 -10.54 -20.38
N ALA A 389 1.48 -10.63 -19.07
CA ALA A 389 0.28 -11.30 -18.55
C ALA A 389 -0.98 -10.44 -18.74
N LEU A 390 -0.85 -9.12 -18.62
CA LEU A 390 -1.94 -8.17 -18.76
C LEU A 390 -2.27 -7.80 -20.21
N GLY A 391 -1.28 -7.76 -21.11
CA GLY A 391 -1.46 -7.38 -22.51
C GLY A 391 -2.42 -8.27 -23.27
N LYS A 392 -2.50 -9.55 -22.91
CA LYS A 392 -3.49 -10.49 -23.45
C LYS A 392 -4.94 -10.14 -23.11
N LEU A 393 -5.16 -9.21 -22.20
CA LEU A 393 -6.46 -8.76 -21.69
C LEU A 393 -6.85 -7.36 -22.21
N GLY A 394 -6.07 -6.78 -23.12
CA GLY A 394 -6.31 -5.42 -23.63
C GLY A 394 -5.73 -4.30 -22.73
N PHE A 395 -4.82 -4.64 -21.81
CA PHE A 395 -4.11 -3.68 -20.96
C PHE A 395 -2.68 -3.38 -21.45
N GLU A 396 -2.48 -3.34 -22.75
CA GLU A 396 -1.16 -3.30 -23.40
C GLU A 396 -0.29 -2.11 -23.00
N ASN A 397 -0.93 -0.99 -22.59
CA ASN A 397 -0.26 0.27 -22.26
C ASN A 397 -0.40 0.65 -20.79
N SER A 398 -0.83 -0.26 -19.92
CA SER A 398 -1.00 0.00 -18.50
C SER A 398 -0.60 -1.21 -17.66
N THR A 399 -0.16 -0.96 -16.43
CA THR A 399 0.23 -2.01 -15.49
C THR A 399 -0.01 -1.55 -14.06
N PHE A 400 -0.18 -2.52 -13.16
CA PHE A 400 -0.22 -2.24 -11.73
C PHE A 400 1.17 -1.83 -11.21
N ALA A 401 1.17 -1.00 -10.18
CA ALA A 401 2.37 -0.36 -9.68
C ALA A 401 2.96 -1.03 -8.43
N ASP A 402 2.12 -1.68 -7.60
CA ASP A 402 2.57 -2.16 -6.29
C ASP A 402 3.04 -3.62 -6.34
N PHE A 403 3.93 -3.97 -5.41
CA PHE A 403 4.62 -5.26 -5.39
C PHE A 403 3.68 -6.46 -5.41
N ASP A 404 2.67 -6.47 -4.54
CA ASP A 404 1.81 -7.64 -4.35
C ASP A 404 0.94 -7.89 -5.58
N PHE A 405 0.47 -6.83 -6.26
CA PHE A 405 -0.28 -6.95 -7.51
C PHE A 405 0.60 -7.60 -8.59
N ALA A 406 1.83 -7.10 -8.76
CA ALA A 406 2.73 -7.64 -9.76
C ALA A 406 3.08 -9.11 -9.46
N VAL A 407 3.43 -9.42 -8.21
CA VAL A 407 3.77 -10.80 -7.80
C VAL A 407 2.61 -11.75 -8.07
N TRP A 408 1.38 -11.41 -7.67
CA TRP A 408 0.21 -12.25 -7.90
C TRP A 408 -0.13 -12.39 -9.38
N GLY A 409 -0.10 -11.29 -10.13
CA GLY A 409 -0.38 -11.34 -11.57
C GLY A 409 0.66 -12.15 -12.35
N ILE A 410 1.95 -12.04 -12.00
CA ILE A 410 3.03 -12.83 -12.61
C ILE A 410 2.86 -14.32 -12.26
N ILE A 411 2.61 -14.65 -10.97
CA ILE A 411 2.43 -16.05 -10.54
C ILE A 411 1.25 -16.70 -11.27
N ILE A 412 0.08 -16.08 -11.25
CA ILE A 412 -1.14 -16.66 -11.85
C ILE A 412 -1.01 -16.70 -13.38
N GLY A 413 -0.56 -15.60 -14.00
CA GLY A 413 -0.43 -15.52 -15.45
C GLY A 413 0.58 -16.52 -16.03
N ASN A 414 1.76 -16.65 -15.40
CA ASN A 414 2.78 -17.61 -15.85
C ASN A 414 2.39 -19.05 -15.52
N ALA A 415 1.81 -19.28 -14.35
CA ALA A 415 1.36 -20.61 -13.94
C ALA A 415 0.33 -21.18 -14.92
N PHE A 416 -0.66 -20.37 -15.30
CA PHE A 416 -1.66 -20.79 -16.28
C PHE A 416 -1.04 -21.04 -17.67
N THR A 417 -0.17 -20.14 -18.13
CA THR A 417 0.45 -20.26 -19.45
C THR A 417 1.29 -21.53 -19.61
N GLN A 418 1.95 -21.97 -18.52
CA GLN A 418 2.85 -23.14 -18.55
C GLN A 418 2.13 -24.46 -18.26
N PHE A 419 1.17 -24.45 -17.34
CA PHE A 419 0.62 -25.69 -16.77
C PHE A 419 -0.93 -25.73 -16.76
N GLY A 420 -1.61 -24.72 -17.31
CA GLY A 420 -3.06 -24.65 -17.38
C GLY A 420 -3.75 -24.39 -16.01
N GLN A 421 -5.06 -24.54 -15.99
CA GLN A 421 -5.93 -24.23 -14.83
C GLN A 421 -5.58 -25.00 -13.55
N ILE A 422 -5.03 -26.21 -13.67
CA ILE A 422 -4.69 -27.06 -12.51
C ILE A 422 -3.75 -26.34 -11.54
N THR A 423 -2.88 -25.50 -12.05
CA THR A 423 -1.91 -24.76 -11.23
C THR A 423 -2.59 -23.75 -10.30
N ILE A 424 -3.67 -23.15 -10.75
CA ILE A 424 -4.44 -22.20 -9.93
C ILE A 424 -5.12 -22.93 -8.77
N TYR A 425 -5.67 -24.13 -9.01
CA TYR A 425 -6.17 -24.97 -7.91
C TYR A 425 -5.08 -25.39 -6.94
N LEU A 426 -3.87 -25.70 -7.44
CA LEU A 426 -2.70 -26.00 -6.59
C LEU A 426 -2.26 -24.78 -5.76
N ILE A 427 -2.32 -23.56 -6.32
CA ILE A 427 -2.06 -22.32 -5.58
C ILE A 427 -3.10 -22.15 -4.45
N CYS A 428 -4.40 -22.37 -4.75
CA CYS A 428 -5.44 -22.32 -3.72
C CYS A 428 -5.22 -23.38 -2.63
N LEU A 429 -4.83 -24.60 -3.01
CA LEU A 429 -4.50 -25.66 -2.06
C LEU A 429 -3.28 -25.28 -1.19
N ALA A 430 -2.24 -24.73 -1.81
CA ALA A 430 -1.05 -24.26 -1.08
C ALA A 430 -1.38 -23.17 -0.06
N LEU A 431 -2.23 -22.20 -0.43
CA LEU A 431 -2.73 -21.19 0.49
C LEU A 431 -3.54 -21.78 1.63
N LEU A 432 -4.43 -22.73 1.33
CA LEU A 432 -5.22 -23.44 2.35
C LEU A 432 -4.30 -24.20 3.32
N VAL A 433 -3.29 -24.89 2.80
CA VAL A 433 -2.27 -25.58 3.62
C VAL A 433 -1.51 -24.55 4.48
N ALA A 434 -1.10 -23.42 3.90
CA ALA A 434 -0.43 -22.35 4.65
C ALA A 434 -1.28 -21.78 5.79
N LEU A 435 -2.60 -21.60 5.55
CA LEU A 435 -3.54 -21.13 6.58
C LEU A 435 -3.75 -22.16 7.71
N LEU A 436 -3.66 -23.45 7.41
CA LEU A 436 -3.85 -24.53 8.37
C LEU A 436 -2.53 -24.99 9.03
N ALA A 437 -1.38 -24.70 8.41
CA ALA A 437 -0.06 -25.14 8.88
C ALA A 437 0.22 -24.78 10.36
N PRO A 438 -0.16 -23.60 10.89
CA PRO A 438 0.08 -23.27 12.31
C PRO A 438 -0.68 -24.14 13.30
N PHE A 439 -1.70 -24.87 12.87
CA PHE A 439 -2.40 -25.86 13.71
C PHE A 439 -1.69 -27.22 13.70
N CYS A 440 -1.10 -27.60 12.56
CA CYS A 440 -0.47 -28.90 12.36
C CYS A 440 0.98 -28.92 12.84
N PHE A 441 1.68 -27.80 12.71
CA PHE A 441 3.11 -27.69 12.99
C PHE A 441 3.38 -26.68 14.10
N ARG A 442 3.83 -27.14 15.26
CA ARG A 442 4.14 -26.30 16.45
C ARG A 442 5.22 -25.25 16.18
N HIS A 443 6.08 -25.45 15.19
CA HIS A 443 7.15 -24.52 14.81
C HIS A 443 6.69 -23.39 13.89
N VAL A 444 5.51 -23.51 13.27
CA VAL A 444 4.92 -22.43 12.47
C VAL A 444 4.18 -21.49 13.39
N GLN A 445 4.85 -20.40 13.77
CA GLN A 445 4.24 -19.34 14.57
C GLN A 445 3.77 -18.21 13.66
N VAL A 446 2.48 -17.92 13.71
CA VAL A 446 1.95 -16.66 13.18
C VAL A 446 2.11 -15.61 14.28
N VAL A 447 2.84 -14.55 13.99
CA VAL A 447 3.05 -13.47 14.95
C VAL A 447 1.70 -12.74 15.13
N GLY A 448 0.92 -13.22 16.09
CA GLY A 448 -0.31 -12.59 16.57
C GLY A 448 -0.06 -11.93 17.95
N ASN A 449 -1.10 -11.37 18.54
CA ASN A 449 -1.06 -10.66 19.85
C ASN A 449 -0.60 -11.47 21.07
N THR A 450 -0.01 -12.65 20.90
CA THR A 450 0.33 -13.58 22.00
C THR A 450 1.64 -13.28 22.71
N LEU A 451 2.45 -12.35 22.19
CA LEU A 451 3.65 -11.88 22.92
C LEU A 451 3.55 -10.37 23.09
N SER A 452 3.59 -9.91 24.32
CA SER A 452 3.74 -8.48 24.59
C SER A 452 5.08 -7.98 24.04
N TYR A 453 5.16 -6.69 23.73
CA TYR A 453 6.41 -6.06 23.29
C TYR A 453 7.60 -6.34 24.24
N GLU A 454 7.33 -6.43 25.53
CA GLU A 454 8.32 -6.77 26.57
C GLU A 454 8.88 -8.19 26.42
N GLU A 455 8.07 -9.17 26.02
CA GLU A 455 8.52 -10.55 25.82
C GLU A 455 9.36 -10.69 24.54
N LEU A 456 9.06 -9.91 23.49
CA LEU A 456 9.84 -9.88 22.26
C LEU A 456 11.21 -9.21 22.45
N THR A 457 11.26 -8.10 23.20
CA THR A 457 12.52 -7.40 23.53
C THR A 457 13.36 -8.17 24.54
N ALA A 458 12.77 -8.92 25.45
CA ALA A 458 13.48 -9.79 26.38
C ALA A 458 14.11 -11.00 25.65
N LYS A 459 13.45 -11.57 24.65
CA LYS A 459 14.03 -12.65 23.82
C LYS A 459 15.19 -12.17 22.94
N GLN A 460 15.09 -10.98 22.35
CA GLN A 460 16.17 -10.41 21.52
C GLN A 460 17.42 -10.01 22.32
N LYS A 461 17.30 -9.80 23.63
CA LYS A 461 18.47 -9.54 24.52
C LYS A 461 19.16 -10.82 25.00
N ASN A 462 18.53 -11.98 24.83
CA ASN A 462 19.05 -13.29 25.26
C ASN A 462 19.55 -14.16 24.10
N GLU A 463 19.40 -13.73 22.84
CA GLU A 463 20.01 -14.23 21.61
C GLU A 463 21.18 -13.31 21.16
#